data_2ea2f1b8865a4e15314de2b7f20087cc
#
_entry.id   2ea2f1b8865a4e15314de2b7f20087cc
#
_cell.length_a   1.000
_cell.length_b   1.000
_cell.length_c   1.000
_cell.angle_alpha   90.00
_cell.angle_beta   90.00
_cell.angle_gamma   90.00
#
_symmetry.space_group_name_H-M   'P 1'
#
loop_
_entity.id
_entity.type
_entity.pdbx_description
1 polymer ?
#
loop_
_entity_poly.entity_id
_entity_poly.type
_entity_poly.pdbx_seq_one_letter_code
_entity_poly.pdbx_strand_id
1 'polypeptide(L)'
;LAGCIALKKIDNVKCEMKRLYVRPAYRKLHIGSALVHQIISDAKSIGYKYMFLDTLPFLQEAINMYKKVGFKETSSYNNSPMETSIFMSLDLSERI
;
A
#
# COMPACT_ATOMS: atom_id res chain seq x y z
N LEU A 1 18.25 9.58 -1.37
CA LEU A 1 16.93 8.96 -1.43
C LEU A 1 16.29 8.91 -0.05
N ALA A 2 15.17 9.62 0.14
CA ALA A 2 14.48 9.69 1.42
C ALA A 2 13.60 8.45 1.67
N GLY A 3 13.11 7.83 0.62
CA GLY A 3 12.29 6.63 0.71
C GLY A 3 12.08 6.00 -0.65
N CYS A 4 11.39 4.86 -0.68
CA CYS A 4 11.04 4.18 -1.92
C CYS A 4 9.76 3.38 -1.76
N ILE A 5 9.13 3.08 -2.89
CA ILE A 5 7.93 2.28 -2.99
C ILE A 5 7.92 1.60 -4.36
N ALA A 6 7.29 0.44 -4.46
CA ALA A 6 7.20 -0.30 -5.72
C ALA A 6 5.76 -0.75 -5.97
N LEU A 7 5.39 -0.81 -7.23
CA LEU A 7 4.10 -1.30 -7.71
C LEU A 7 4.33 -2.60 -8.45
N LYS A 8 3.65 -3.67 -8.02
CA LYS A 8 3.74 -4.98 -8.64
C LYS A 8 2.40 -5.33 -9.28
N LYS A 9 2.44 -5.77 -10.53
CA LYS A 9 1.24 -6.27 -11.20
C LYS A 9 0.86 -7.65 -10.65
N ILE A 10 -0.42 -7.81 -10.27
CA ILE A 10 -0.99 -9.12 -9.93
C ILE A 10 -1.71 -9.67 -11.16
N ASP A 11 -2.62 -8.90 -11.74
CA ASP A 11 -3.32 -9.21 -12.98
C ASP A 11 -3.72 -7.92 -13.70
N ASN A 12 -4.61 -8.01 -14.68
CA ASN A 12 -4.98 -6.82 -15.48
C ASN A 12 -5.72 -5.74 -14.70
N VAL A 13 -6.33 -6.08 -13.56
CA VAL A 13 -7.11 -5.14 -12.76
C VAL A 13 -6.58 -4.94 -11.35
N LYS A 14 -5.65 -5.79 -10.91
CA LYS A 14 -5.13 -5.79 -9.54
C LYS A 14 -3.63 -5.55 -9.53
N CYS A 15 -3.19 -4.72 -8.60
CA CYS A 15 -1.78 -4.47 -8.35
C CYS A 15 -1.49 -4.57 -6.86
N GLU A 16 -0.22 -4.63 -6.52
CA GLU A 16 0.24 -4.74 -5.14
C GLU A 16 1.28 -3.68 -4.86
N MET A 17 1.11 -2.97 -3.74
CA MET A 17 2.10 -2.03 -3.25
C MET A 17 3.14 -2.79 -2.44
N LYS A 18 4.40 -2.64 -2.80
CA LYS A 18 5.52 -3.35 -2.18
C LYS A 18 6.63 -2.39 -1.77
N ARG A 19 7.43 -2.83 -0.81
CA ARG A 19 8.71 -2.19 -0.46
C ARG A 19 8.59 -0.73 -0.05
N LEU A 20 7.48 -0.35 0.59
CA LEU A 20 7.40 0.98 1.17
C LEU A 20 8.48 1.09 2.26
N TYR A 21 9.40 2.01 2.04
CA TYR A 21 10.45 2.29 2.99
C TYR A 21 10.74 3.78 3.00
N VAL A 22 10.85 4.34 4.20
CA VAL A 22 11.26 5.73 4.39
C VAL A 22 12.42 5.73 5.37
N ARG A 23 13.51 6.43 5.04
CA ARG A 23 14.65 6.55 5.95
C ARG A 23 14.20 7.14 7.27
N PRO A 24 14.73 6.65 8.42
CA PRO A 24 14.30 7.15 9.74
C PRO A 24 14.37 8.66 9.89
N ALA A 25 15.38 9.29 9.29
CA ALA A 25 15.53 10.74 9.35
C ALA A 25 14.39 11.52 8.70
N TYR A 26 13.62 10.88 7.81
CA TYR A 26 12.57 11.53 7.04
C TYR A 26 11.16 11.05 7.39
N ARG A 27 11.01 10.13 8.34
CA ARG A 27 9.70 9.55 8.67
C ARG A 27 8.68 10.56 9.18
N LYS A 28 9.13 11.63 9.84
CA LYS A 28 8.25 12.67 10.38
C LYS A 28 7.84 13.71 9.33
N LEU A 29 8.33 13.61 8.10
CA LEU A 29 8.05 14.57 7.04
C LEU A 29 6.93 14.11 6.10
N HIS A 30 6.14 13.12 6.50
CA HIS A 30 5.02 12.59 5.72
C HIS A 30 5.42 12.05 4.33
N ILE A 31 6.67 11.64 4.18
CA ILE A 31 7.17 11.10 2.90
C ILE A 31 6.51 9.79 2.56
N GLY A 32 6.26 8.93 3.55
CA GLY A 32 5.55 7.66 3.34
C GLY A 32 4.18 7.89 2.74
N SER A 33 3.42 8.83 3.30
CA SER A 33 2.09 9.19 2.80
C SER A 33 2.17 9.72 1.36
N ALA A 34 3.14 10.59 1.08
CA ALA A 34 3.33 11.13 -0.27
C ALA A 34 3.65 10.02 -1.29
N LEU A 35 4.50 9.07 -0.92
CA LEU A 35 4.82 7.92 -1.78
C LEU A 35 3.59 7.07 -2.05
N VAL A 36 2.78 6.80 -1.03
CA VAL A 36 1.54 6.03 -1.18
C VAL A 36 0.57 6.73 -2.11
N HIS A 37 0.36 8.03 -1.93
CA HIS A 37 -0.52 8.81 -2.81
C HIS A 37 -0.02 8.80 -4.25
N GLN A 38 1.29 8.90 -4.46
CA GLN A 38 1.87 8.87 -5.79
C GLN A 38 1.65 7.52 -6.48
N ILE A 39 1.89 6.41 -5.77
CA ILE A 39 1.72 5.08 -6.34
C ILE A 39 0.26 4.79 -6.65
N ILE A 40 -0.67 5.30 -5.84
CA ILE A 40 -2.10 5.19 -6.10
C ILE A 40 -2.47 5.93 -7.39
N SER A 41 -1.95 7.13 -7.56
CA SER A 41 -2.17 7.91 -8.78
C SER A 41 -1.62 7.17 -10.00
N ASP A 42 -0.42 6.61 -9.90
CA ASP A 42 0.20 5.84 -10.97
C ASP A 42 -0.63 4.61 -11.33
N ALA A 43 -1.11 3.88 -10.33
CA ALA A 43 -1.94 2.70 -10.54
C ALA A 43 -3.24 3.04 -11.25
N LYS A 44 -3.89 4.13 -10.87
CA LYS A 44 -5.11 4.61 -11.54
C LYS A 44 -4.83 4.97 -13.00
N SER A 45 -3.71 5.62 -13.27
CA SER A 45 -3.33 6.02 -14.63
C SER A 45 -3.06 4.81 -15.52
N ILE A 46 -2.50 3.73 -14.95
CA ILE A 46 -2.25 2.48 -15.68
C ILE A 46 -3.56 1.75 -15.97
N GLY A 47 -4.57 1.93 -15.13
CA GLY A 47 -5.89 1.30 -15.32
C GLY A 47 -6.22 0.21 -14.31
N TYR A 48 -5.42 0.06 -13.26
CA TYR A 48 -5.76 -0.89 -12.20
C TYR A 48 -6.99 -0.44 -11.44
N LYS A 49 -7.80 -1.41 -11.01
CA LYS A 49 -9.01 -1.15 -10.24
C LYS A 49 -8.83 -1.38 -8.74
N TYR A 50 -7.90 -2.24 -8.37
CA TYR A 50 -7.66 -2.60 -6.97
C TYR A 50 -6.18 -2.60 -6.67
N MET A 51 -5.83 -2.11 -5.49
CA MET A 51 -4.46 -2.16 -4.96
C MET A 51 -4.47 -2.94 -3.65
N PHE A 52 -3.55 -3.88 -3.52
CA PHE A 52 -3.40 -4.71 -2.34
C PHE A 52 -2.06 -4.44 -1.67
N LEU A 53 -1.99 -4.72 -0.39
CA LEU A 53 -0.74 -4.73 0.34
C LEU A 53 -0.83 -5.75 1.48
N ASP A 54 0.32 -6.19 1.96
CA ASP A 54 0.41 -6.91 3.22
C ASP A 54 1.35 -6.16 4.16
N THR A 55 1.08 -6.24 5.45
CA THR A 55 1.86 -5.56 6.46
C THR A 55 1.86 -6.39 7.75
N LEU A 56 2.73 -6.04 8.67
CA LEU A 56 2.84 -6.75 9.93
C LEU A 56 2.03 -6.03 11.03
N PRO A 57 1.41 -6.80 11.97
CA PRO A 57 0.53 -6.19 12.97
C PRO A 57 1.22 -5.16 13.86
N PHE A 58 2.53 -5.27 14.06
CA PHE A 58 3.23 -4.32 14.92
C PHE A 58 3.57 -3.00 14.23
N LEU A 59 3.32 -2.87 12.93
CA LEU A 59 3.57 -1.64 12.18
C LEU A 59 2.34 -0.73 12.23
N GLN A 60 1.97 -0.30 13.42
CA GLN A 60 0.72 0.45 13.65
C GLN A 60 0.67 1.80 12.94
N GLU A 61 1.80 2.50 12.88
CA GLU A 61 1.83 3.79 12.18
C GLU A 61 1.53 3.64 10.69
N ALA A 62 2.10 2.60 10.06
CA ALA A 62 1.85 2.29 8.67
C ALA A 62 0.39 1.89 8.46
N ILE A 63 -0.14 1.01 9.32
CA ILE A 63 -1.53 0.56 9.22
C ILE A 63 -2.49 1.75 9.35
N ASN A 64 -2.25 2.63 10.30
CA ASN A 64 -3.08 3.82 10.49
C ASN A 64 -3.04 4.74 9.27
N MET A 65 -1.86 4.90 8.67
CA MET A 65 -1.71 5.68 7.45
C MET A 65 -2.49 5.06 6.29
N TYR A 66 -2.40 3.75 6.10
CA TYR A 66 -3.14 3.06 5.04
C TYR A 66 -4.64 3.22 5.22
N LYS A 67 -5.13 3.09 6.46
CA LYS A 67 -6.56 3.29 6.76
C LYS A 67 -7.01 4.71 6.45
N LYS A 68 -6.20 5.71 6.76
CA LYS A 68 -6.51 7.11 6.43
C LYS A 68 -6.59 7.35 4.94
N VAL A 69 -5.78 6.65 4.16
CA VAL A 69 -5.79 6.76 2.70
C VAL A 69 -7.02 6.09 2.11
N GLY A 70 -7.60 5.12 2.81
CA GLY A 70 -8.80 4.42 2.37
C GLY A 70 -8.67 2.92 2.26
N PHE A 71 -7.51 2.36 2.58
CA PHE A 71 -7.33 0.91 2.61
C PHE A 71 -8.16 0.27 3.70
N LYS A 72 -8.70 -0.90 3.41
CA LYS A 72 -9.47 -1.71 4.35
C LYS A 72 -8.84 -3.08 4.49
N GLU A 73 -8.97 -3.70 5.65
CA GLU A 73 -8.49 -5.06 5.84
C GLU A 73 -9.27 -6.01 4.93
N THR A 74 -8.56 -6.99 4.39
CA THR A 74 -9.14 -8.00 3.51
C THR A 74 -8.53 -9.36 3.84
N SER A 75 -9.05 -10.42 3.23
CA SER A 75 -8.49 -11.76 3.37
C SER A 75 -7.19 -11.89 2.57
N SER A 76 -6.42 -12.93 2.87
CA SER A 76 -5.18 -13.20 2.16
C SER A 76 -5.44 -13.32 0.65
N TYR A 77 -4.70 -12.54 -0.14
CA TYR A 77 -4.77 -12.55 -1.60
C TYR A 77 -3.57 -13.27 -2.23
N ASN A 78 -2.62 -13.69 -1.42
CA ASN A 78 -1.43 -14.40 -1.86
C ASN A 78 -1.11 -15.55 -0.90
N ASN A 79 -0.13 -16.37 -1.26
CA ASN A 79 0.32 -17.48 -0.43
C ASN A 79 1.45 -17.03 0.49
N SER A 80 1.22 -15.95 1.24
CA SER A 80 2.22 -15.46 2.17
C SER A 80 2.53 -16.52 3.22
N PRO A 81 3.81 -16.82 3.48
CA PRO A 81 4.18 -17.78 4.51
C PRO A 81 3.97 -17.23 5.92
N MET A 82 3.70 -15.94 6.06
CA MET A 82 3.50 -15.29 7.36
C MET A 82 2.02 -15.26 7.71
N GLU A 83 1.59 -16.20 8.55
CA GLU A 83 0.20 -16.31 8.98
C GLU A 83 -0.28 -15.07 9.75
N THR A 84 0.64 -14.31 10.31
CA THR A 84 0.32 -13.11 11.10
C THR A 84 0.21 -11.85 10.28
N SER A 85 0.41 -11.91 8.98
CA SER A 85 0.31 -10.71 8.12
C SER A 85 -1.10 -10.17 8.07
N ILE A 86 -1.21 -8.86 8.04
CA ILE A 86 -2.46 -8.15 7.81
C ILE A 86 -2.51 -7.79 6.33
N PHE A 87 -3.61 -8.16 5.67
CA PHE A 87 -3.83 -7.88 4.25
C PHE A 87 -4.82 -6.73 4.12
N MET A 88 -4.52 -5.79 3.22
CA MET A 88 -5.37 -4.62 3.02
C MET A 88 -5.60 -4.40 1.54
N SER A 89 -6.73 -3.80 1.20
CA SER A 89 -7.06 -3.48 -0.18
C SER A 89 -7.66 -2.09 -0.30
N LEU A 90 -7.47 -1.48 -1.46
CA LEU A 90 -8.04 -0.18 -1.80
C LEU A 90 -8.75 -0.32 -3.15
N ASP A 91 -10.00 0.13 -3.21
CA ASP A 91 -10.74 0.24 -4.47
C ASP A 91 -10.33 1.55 -5.16
N LEU A 92 -9.59 1.42 -6.26
CA LEU A 92 -9.06 2.57 -6.99
C LEU A 92 -10.13 3.30 -7.79
N SER A 93 -11.31 2.67 -7.97
CA SER A 93 -12.40 3.29 -8.70
C SER A 93 -13.24 4.22 -7.82
N GLU A 94 -13.12 4.13 -6.49
CA GLU A 94 -13.82 5.03 -5.59
C GLU A 94 -13.29 6.45 -5.70
N ARG A 95 -14.20 7.41 -5.74
CA ARG A 95 -13.88 8.82 -5.63
C ARG A 95 -14.09 9.26 -4.20
N ILE A 96 -13.08 9.89 -3.69
CA ILE A 96 -13.15 10.47 -2.36
C ILE A 96 -13.38 11.95 -2.48
#